data_02215fd597e56e1df9172b78c220fac2
#
_entry.id   02215fd597e56e1df9172b78c220fac2
#
_cell.length_a   1.000
_cell.length_b   1.000
_cell.length_c   1.000
_cell.angle_alpha   90.00
_cell.angle_beta   90.00
_cell.angle_gamma   90.00
#
_symmetry.space_group_name_H-M   'P 1'
#
loop_
_entity.id
_entity.type
_entity.pdbx_description
1 polymer ?
#
loop_
_entity_poly.entity_id
_entity_poly.type
_entity_poly.pdbx_seq_one_letter_code
_entity_poly.pdbx_strand_id
1 'polypeptide(L)'
;LGGLALFAVLLLMFAHTSGMMPMSEAVLAQHVSRDGAFDARRYGRVRVWGSLGFLVTVLVAGAWFDAFGLGSFPAWTALTLAAVALSAWCLPDVRDAGHVDAPRERVWPVLRQPRMRWFFAAAAFHVMAHIFVYIFLSLHLDALGYSK
;
A
#
# COMPACT_ATOMS: atom_id res chain seq x y z
N LEU A 1 -12.46 -7.62 -24.34
CA LEU A 1 -11.73 -8.55 -23.46
C LEU A 1 -12.77 -9.33 -22.67
N GLY A 2 -12.74 -10.68 -22.75
CA GLY A 2 -13.67 -11.52 -21.98
C GLY A 2 -13.46 -11.33 -20.47
N GLY A 3 -14.53 -11.50 -19.68
CA GLY A 3 -14.48 -11.30 -18.23
C GLY A 3 -13.35 -12.07 -17.54
N LEU A 4 -12.98 -13.23 -18.05
CA LEU A 4 -11.86 -14.03 -17.53
C LEU A 4 -10.50 -13.35 -17.74
N ALA A 5 -10.28 -12.70 -18.88
CA ALA A 5 -9.05 -11.96 -19.12
C ALA A 5 -8.94 -10.73 -18.23
N LEU A 6 -10.04 -10.00 -18.01
CA LEU A 6 -10.09 -8.90 -17.08
C LEU A 6 -9.79 -9.36 -15.65
N PHE A 7 -10.41 -10.46 -15.21
CA PHE A 7 -10.15 -11.04 -13.90
C PHE A 7 -8.68 -11.43 -13.74
N ALA A 8 -8.07 -12.08 -14.72
CA ALA A 8 -6.67 -12.48 -14.68
C ALA A 8 -5.73 -11.27 -14.58
N VAL A 9 -5.98 -10.21 -15.36
CA VAL A 9 -5.19 -8.97 -15.31
C VAL A 9 -5.30 -8.30 -13.94
N LEU A 10 -6.52 -8.18 -13.40
CA LEU A 10 -6.74 -7.60 -12.07
C LEU A 10 -6.07 -8.43 -10.99
N LEU A 11 -6.18 -9.76 -11.05
CA LEU A 11 -5.54 -10.66 -10.10
C LEU A 11 -4.01 -10.49 -10.10
N LEU A 12 -3.39 -10.46 -11.27
CA LEU A 12 -1.95 -10.25 -11.41
C LEU A 12 -1.53 -8.87 -10.90
N MET A 13 -2.29 -7.84 -11.22
CA MET A 13 -2.03 -6.48 -10.75
C MET A 13 -2.09 -6.40 -9.23
N PHE A 14 -3.14 -6.94 -8.60
CA PHE A 14 -3.27 -6.96 -7.15
C PHE A 14 -2.21 -7.83 -6.47
N ALA A 15 -1.88 -8.98 -7.03
CA ALA A 15 -0.81 -9.84 -6.52
C ALA A 15 0.55 -9.12 -6.55
N HIS A 16 0.85 -8.39 -7.63
CA HIS A 16 2.08 -7.63 -7.76
C HIS A 16 2.15 -6.45 -6.77
N THR A 17 1.07 -5.68 -6.66
CA THR A 17 1.05 -4.49 -5.78
C THR A 17 0.93 -4.83 -4.30
N SER A 18 0.38 -6.00 -3.95
CA SER A 18 0.18 -6.41 -2.55
C SER A 18 1.48 -6.54 -1.74
N GLY A 19 2.59 -6.85 -2.40
CA GLY A 19 3.91 -6.96 -1.77
C GLY A 19 4.60 -5.61 -1.52
N MET A 20 4.25 -4.57 -2.25
CA MET A 20 4.98 -3.28 -2.20
C MET A 20 4.85 -2.59 -0.84
N MET A 21 3.65 -2.59 -0.27
CA MET A 21 3.41 -1.92 1.00
C MET A 21 4.13 -2.58 2.18
N PRO A 22 4.01 -3.89 2.42
CA PRO A 22 4.76 -4.53 3.50
C PRO A 22 6.28 -4.46 3.31
N MET A 23 6.79 -4.49 2.07
CA MET A 23 8.23 -4.33 1.83
C MET A 23 8.71 -2.92 2.18
N SER A 24 8.00 -1.88 1.77
CA SER A 24 8.34 -0.49 2.11
C SER A 24 8.26 -0.24 3.61
N GLU A 25 7.28 -0.81 4.30
CA GLU A 25 7.15 -0.74 5.76
C GLU A 25 8.30 -1.45 6.47
N ALA A 26 8.74 -2.60 5.98
CA ALA A 26 9.88 -3.33 6.53
C ALA A 26 11.18 -2.53 6.38
N VAL A 27 11.43 -1.94 5.22
CA VAL A 27 12.59 -1.08 4.97
C VAL A 27 12.55 0.15 5.86
N LEU A 28 11.39 0.79 5.98
CA LEU A 28 11.21 1.94 6.87
C LEU A 28 11.49 1.56 8.33
N ALA A 29 10.95 0.44 8.79
CA ALA A 29 11.18 -0.05 10.15
C ALA A 29 12.67 -0.28 10.44
N GLN A 30 13.42 -0.83 9.49
CA GLN A 30 14.88 -0.99 9.60
C GLN A 30 15.60 0.36 9.69
N HIS A 31 15.26 1.32 8.84
CA HIS A 31 15.91 2.64 8.81
C HIS A 31 15.65 3.49 10.06
N VAL A 32 14.50 3.30 10.70
CA VAL A 32 14.19 4.05 11.94
C VAL A 32 14.66 3.35 13.20
N SER A 33 15.07 2.09 13.11
CA SER A 33 15.64 1.35 14.22
C SER A 33 17.04 1.85 14.55
N ARG A 34 17.35 2.04 15.83
CA ARG A 34 18.67 2.38 16.33
C ARG A 34 19.10 1.32 17.35
N ASP A 35 20.34 0.89 17.27
CA ASP A 35 20.94 -0.07 18.23
C ASP A 35 20.10 -1.36 18.39
N GLY A 36 19.44 -1.81 17.30
CA GLY A 36 18.58 -2.98 17.30
C GLY A 36 17.18 -2.77 17.91
N ALA A 37 16.86 -1.57 18.41
CA ALA A 37 15.56 -1.22 18.96
C ALA A 37 14.72 -0.40 17.96
N PHE A 38 13.45 -0.73 17.84
CA PHE A 38 12.49 0.00 17.01
C PHE A 38 12.10 1.34 17.64
N ASP A 39 12.36 2.46 16.95
CA ASP A 39 11.95 3.80 17.38
C ASP A 39 10.56 4.16 16.82
N ALA A 40 9.52 3.88 17.59
CA ALA A 40 8.14 4.16 17.23
C ALA A 40 7.86 5.65 16.97
N ARG A 41 8.54 6.56 17.67
CA ARG A 41 8.36 8.02 17.50
C ARG A 41 8.92 8.50 16.17
N ARG A 42 10.10 8.00 15.80
CA ARG A 42 10.73 8.30 14.52
C ARG A 42 9.93 7.71 13.37
N TYR A 43 9.49 6.46 13.50
CA TYR A 43 8.61 5.80 12.55
C TYR A 43 7.32 6.60 12.32
N GLY A 44 6.62 6.99 13.39
CA GLY A 44 5.38 7.77 13.29
C GLY A 44 5.56 9.08 12.54
N ARG A 45 6.66 9.81 12.80
CA ARG A 45 6.97 11.06 12.10
C ARG A 45 7.17 10.87 10.60
N VAL A 46 7.89 9.83 10.19
CA VAL A 46 8.07 9.54 8.75
C VAL A 46 6.75 9.13 8.10
N ARG A 47 5.96 8.32 8.80
CA ARG A 47 4.66 7.84 8.29
C ARG A 47 3.65 8.98 8.06
N VAL A 48 3.66 10.02 8.88
CA VAL A 48 2.81 11.21 8.68
C VAL A 48 3.04 11.84 7.30
N TRP A 49 4.28 11.92 6.84
CA TRP A 49 4.59 12.44 5.50
C TRP A 49 3.96 11.59 4.38
N GLY A 50 3.93 10.27 4.55
CA GLY A 50 3.23 9.37 3.62
C GLY A 50 1.73 9.64 3.58
N SER A 51 1.10 9.87 4.73
CA SER A 51 -0.32 10.21 4.81
C SER A 51 -0.64 11.57 4.18
N LEU A 52 0.21 12.58 4.41
CA LEU A 52 0.08 13.88 3.77
C LEU A 52 0.26 13.78 2.24
N GLY A 53 1.26 13.03 1.79
CA GLY A 53 1.49 12.79 0.36
C GLY A 53 0.28 12.12 -0.30
N PHE A 54 -0.29 11.11 0.36
CA PHE A 54 -1.51 10.46 -0.13
C PHE A 54 -2.67 11.46 -0.24
N LEU A 55 -2.93 12.25 0.80
CA LEU A 55 -4.01 13.27 0.80
C LEU A 55 -3.84 14.27 -0.35
N VAL A 56 -2.63 14.83 -0.50
CA VAL A 56 -2.32 15.78 -1.57
C VAL A 56 -2.52 15.13 -2.94
N THR A 57 -2.03 13.90 -3.12
CA THR A 57 -2.16 13.19 -4.40
C THR A 57 -3.62 12.94 -4.77
N VAL A 58 -4.45 12.54 -3.81
CA VAL A 58 -5.88 12.29 -4.04
C VAL A 58 -6.60 13.59 -4.42
N LEU A 59 -6.34 14.68 -3.71
CA LEU A 59 -6.96 15.98 -4.01
C LEU A 59 -6.54 16.53 -5.37
N VAL A 60 -5.25 16.47 -5.68
CA VAL A 60 -4.71 16.94 -6.97
C VAL A 60 -5.22 16.08 -8.12
N ALA A 61 -5.21 14.75 -7.97
CA ALA A 61 -5.72 13.85 -9.00
C ALA A 61 -7.23 14.03 -9.21
N GLY A 62 -7.99 14.18 -8.12
CA GLY A 62 -9.44 14.46 -8.20
C GLY A 62 -9.73 15.73 -8.98
N ALA A 63 -9.12 16.86 -8.60
CA ALA A 63 -9.28 18.13 -9.29
C ALA A 63 -8.82 18.07 -10.77
N TRP A 64 -7.76 17.34 -11.05
CA TRP A 64 -7.29 17.14 -12.42
C TRP A 64 -8.30 16.37 -13.27
N PHE A 65 -8.79 15.24 -12.78
CA PHE A 65 -9.74 14.43 -13.53
C PHE A 65 -11.12 15.07 -13.67
N ASP A 66 -11.52 15.92 -12.73
CA ASP A 66 -12.73 16.74 -12.88
C ASP A 66 -12.57 17.77 -14.00
N ALA A 67 -11.39 18.40 -14.12
CA ALA A 67 -11.13 19.44 -15.11
C ALA A 67 -10.85 18.88 -16.53
N PHE A 68 -10.11 17.78 -16.63
CA PHE A 68 -9.57 17.27 -17.90
C PHE A 68 -10.12 15.88 -18.29
N GLY A 69 -10.98 15.30 -17.45
CA GLY A 69 -11.54 13.98 -17.67
C GLY A 69 -10.56 12.82 -17.46
N LEU A 70 -11.06 11.61 -17.50
CA LEU A 70 -10.32 10.36 -17.22
C LEU A 70 -9.38 9.92 -18.36
N GLY A 71 -9.38 10.58 -19.52
CA GLY A 71 -8.54 10.19 -20.65
C GLY A 71 -7.03 10.23 -20.35
N SER A 72 -6.62 11.08 -19.41
CA SER A 72 -5.23 11.19 -18.96
C SER A 72 -4.82 10.18 -17.89
N PHE A 73 -5.74 9.35 -17.38
CA PHE A 73 -5.49 8.39 -16.31
C PHE A 73 -4.31 7.43 -16.59
N PRO A 74 -4.17 6.82 -17.80
CA PRO A 74 -3.02 5.95 -18.07
C PRO A 74 -1.69 6.67 -17.99
N ALA A 75 -1.62 7.93 -18.47
CA ALA A 75 -0.40 8.74 -18.41
C ALA A 75 -0.02 9.09 -16.97
N TRP A 76 -0.99 9.48 -16.15
CA TRP A 76 -0.80 9.73 -14.72
C TRP A 76 -0.33 8.48 -13.96
N THR A 77 -0.92 7.33 -14.27
CA THR A 77 -0.51 6.04 -13.68
C THR A 77 0.93 5.71 -14.07
N ALA A 78 1.29 5.85 -15.35
CA ALA A 78 2.66 5.61 -15.81
C ALA A 78 3.66 6.57 -15.15
N LEU A 79 3.33 7.86 -15.04
CA LEU A 79 4.17 8.86 -14.39
C LEU A 79 4.40 8.55 -12.91
N THR A 80 3.34 8.20 -12.17
CA THR A 80 3.46 7.86 -10.74
C THR A 80 4.26 6.58 -10.53
N LEU A 81 4.08 5.56 -11.36
CA LEU A 81 4.89 4.33 -11.31
C LEU A 81 6.36 4.61 -11.62
N ALA A 82 6.65 5.46 -12.62
CA ALA A 82 8.00 5.88 -12.94
C ALA A 82 8.65 6.66 -11.77
N ALA A 83 7.90 7.55 -11.12
CA ALA A 83 8.36 8.27 -9.94
C ALA A 83 8.65 7.33 -8.76
N VAL A 84 7.81 6.32 -8.53
CA VAL A 84 8.05 5.28 -7.50
C VAL A 84 9.31 4.48 -7.82
N ALA A 85 9.48 4.04 -9.08
CA ALA A 85 10.66 3.29 -9.51
C ALA A 85 11.94 4.12 -9.36
N LEU A 86 11.89 5.39 -9.74
CA LEU A 86 13.01 6.32 -9.59
C LEU A 86 13.36 6.56 -8.11
N SER A 87 12.35 6.75 -7.28
CA SER A 87 12.53 6.91 -5.83
C SER A 87 13.15 5.67 -5.20
N ALA A 88 12.71 4.48 -5.62
CA ALA A 88 13.27 3.22 -5.16
C ALA A 88 14.74 3.04 -5.61
N TRP A 89 15.07 3.51 -6.81
CA TRP A 89 16.44 3.49 -7.32
C TRP A 89 17.38 4.42 -6.52
N CYS A 90 16.86 5.54 -6.03
CA CYS A 90 17.62 6.51 -5.23
C CYS A 90 17.79 6.08 -3.77
N LEU A 91 17.11 5.00 -3.31
CA LEU A 91 17.29 4.49 -1.96
C LEU A 91 18.68 3.88 -1.79
N PRO A 92 19.41 4.22 -0.72
CA PRO A 92 20.70 3.58 -0.43
C PRO A 92 20.52 2.07 -0.19
N ASP A 93 21.51 1.31 -0.66
CA ASP A 93 21.50 -0.14 -0.49
C ASP A 93 21.63 -0.49 1.01
N VAL A 94 20.63 -1.14 1.58
CA VAL A 94 20.54 -1.47 3.02
C VAL A 94 21.36 -2.72 3.37
N ARG A 95 22.19 -3.22 2.43
CA ARG A 95 22.94 -4.47 2.61
C ARG A 95 23.91 -4.49 3.78
N ASP A 96 24.34 -3.33 4.29
CA ASP A 96 25.40 -3.23 5.30
C ASP A 96 24.92 -3.06 6.75
N ALA A 97 23.64 -2.96 7.03
CA ALA A 97 23.17 -2.94 8.40
C ALA A 97 23.05 -4.38 8.95
N GLY A 98 24.25 -4.94 9.31
CA GLY A 98 24.37 -6.13 10.15
C GLY A 98 23.32 -7.21 9.88
N HIS A 99 23.45 -7.93 8.76
CA HIS A 99 22.78 -9.23 8.65
C HIS A 99 23.39 -10.11 9.74
N VAL A 100 22.85 -10.00 10.95
CA VAL A 100 22.93 -11.12 11.87
C VAL A 100 22.24 -12.24 11.10
N ASP A 101 22.98 -13.33 10.84
CA ASP A 101 22.44 -14.57 10.32
C ASP A 101 21.41 -15.12 11.32
N ALA A 102 20.29 -14.42 11.43
CA ALA A 102 19.15 -14.91 12.16
C ALA A 102 18.69 -16.18 11.46
N PRO A 103 18.65 -17.32 12.14
CA PRO A 103 18.18 -18.56 11.54
C PRO A 103 16.86 -18.27 10.82
N ARG A 104 16.77 -18.60 9.53
CA ARG A 104 15.53 -18.46 8.77
C ARG A 104 14.44 -19.28 9.46
N GLU A 105 13.74 -18.66 10.37
CA GLU A 105 12.60 -19.29 11.01
C GLU A 105 11.58 -19.67 9.93
N ARG A 106 11.18 -20.93 9.95
CA ARG A 106 10.15 -21.40 9.03
C ARG A 106 8.85 -20.67 9.35
N VAL A 107 8.33 -19.91 8.38
CA VAL A 107 7.09 -19.12 8.53
C VAL A 107 5.88 -20.00 8.83
N TRP A 108 5.88 -21.24 8.32
CA TRP A 108 4.74 -22.16 8.45
C TRP A 108 4.33 -22.53 9.89
N PRO A 109 5.23 -22.81 10.83
CA PRO A 109 4.86 -23.03 12.23
C PRO A 109 4.22 -21.81 12.89
N VAL A 110 4.67 -20.59 12.52
CA VAL A 110 4.11 -19.34 13.04
C VAL A 110 2.68 -19.14 12.54
N LEU A 111 2.42 -19.37 11.25
CA LEU A 111 1.08 -19.28 10.66
C LEU A 111 0.08 -20.26 11.24
N ARG A 112 0.55 -21.41 11.72
CA ARG A 112 -0.32 -22.43 12.37
C ARG A 112 -0.75 -22.06 13.78
N GLN A 113 -0.12 -21.09 14.42
CA GLN A 113 -0.50 -20.66 15.76
C GLN A 113 -1.93 -20.10 15.76
N PRO A 114 -2.79 -20.46 16.72
CA PRO A 114 -4.17 -19.97 16.80
C PRO A 114 -4.24 -18.44 16.83
N ARG A 115 -3.29 -17.78 17.50
CA ARG A 115 -3.20 -16.31 17.57
C ARG A 115 -3.01 -15.70 16.19
N MET A 116 -2.15 -16.28 15.34
CA MET A 116 -1.93 -15.80 13.97
C MET A 116 -3.15 -16.00 13.09
N ARG A 117 -3.84 -17.11 13.23
CA ARG A 117 -5.08 -17.38 12.49
C ARG A 117 -6.15 -16.34 12.81
N TRP A 118 -6.36 -16.04 14.10
CA TRP A 118 -7.31 -15.00 14.51
C TRP A 118 -6.87 -13.61 14.09
N PHE A 119 -5.57 -13.31 14.12
CA PHE A 119 -5.03 -12.06 13.62
C PHE A 119 -5.32 -11.88 12.13
N PHE A 120 -5.04 -12.89 11.30
CA PHE A 120 -5.33 -12.82 9.87
C PHE A 120 -6.82 -12.77 9.57
N ALA A 121 -7.66 -13.49 10.33
CA ALA A 121 -9.10 -13.39 10.19
C ALA A 121 -9.60 -11.97 10.50
N ALA A 122 -9.16 -11.38 11.61
CA ALA A 122 -9.50 -10.02 11.98
C ALA A 122 -9.01 -8.99 10.93
N ALA A 123 -7.79 -9.15 10.42
CA ALA A 123 -7.25 -8.31 9.35
C ALA A 123 -8.06 -8.44 8.06
N ALA A 124 -8.46 -9.65 7.69
CA ALA A 124 -9.31 -9.88 6.51
C ALA A 124 -10.67 -9.19 6.65
N PHE A 125 -11.35 -9.34 7.79
CA PHE A 125 -12.61 -8.65 8.05
C PHE A 125 -12.46 -7.13 8.05
N HIS A 126 -11.37 -6.62 8.62
CA HIS A 126 -11.06 -5.19 8.62
C HIS A 126 -10.91 -4.66 7.18
N VAL A 127 -10.13 -5.34 6.35
CA VAL A 127 -9.95 -4.97 4.93
C VAL A 127 -11.28 -5.05 4.18
N MET A 128 -12.07 -6.10 4.38
CA MET A 128 -13.39 -6.22 3.76
C MET A 128 -14.30 -5.04 4.15
N ALA A 129 -14.37 -4.68 5.42
CA ALA A 129 -15.16 -3.54 5.88
C ALA A 129 -14.73 -2.22 5.21
N HIS A 130 -13.41 -1.99 5.07
CA HIS A 130 -12.87 -0.83 4.38
C HIS A 130 -13.25 -0.80 2.90
N ILE A 131 -13.15 -1.92 2.20
CA ILE A 131 -13.49 -2.04 0.78
C ILE A 131 -14.96 -1.66 0.57
N PHE A 132 -15.86 -2.16 1.41
CA PHE A 132 -17.28 -1.79 1.33
C PHE A 132 -17.49 -0.29 1.50
N VAL A 133 -16.85 0.34 2.48
CA VAL A 133 -16.94 1.79 2.68
C VAL A 133 -16.41 2.55 1.46
N TYR A 134 -15.23 2.21 0.97
CA TYR A 134 -14.61 2.92 -0.17
C TYR A 134 -15.41 2.80 -1.48
N ILE A 135 -15.95 1.62 -1.76
CA ILE A 135 -16.68 1.39 -3.02
C ILE A 135 -18.11 1.94 -2.92
N PHE A 136 -18.82 1.61 -1.85
CA PHE A 136 -20.26 1.90 -1.78
C PHE A 136 -20.57 3.30 -1.24
N LEU A 137 -19.67 3.92 -0.48
CA LEU A 137 -19.90 5.29 0.02
C LEU A 137 -20.05 6.27 -1.15
N SER A 138 -19.17 6.21 -2.14
CA SER A 138 -19.24 7.09 -3.31
C SER A 138 -20.52 6.87 -4.11
N LEU A 139 -20.92 5.62 -4.31
CA LEU A 139 -22.16 5.28 -4.99
C LEU A 139 -23.40 5.74 -4.18
N HIS A 140 -23.34 5.59 -2.87
CA HIS A 140 -24.42 6.03 -1.98
C HIS A 140 -24.58 7.55 -1.98
N LEU A 141 -23.48 8.29 -1.93
CA LEU A 141 -23.49 9.76 -1.99
C LEU A 141 -24.00 10.25 -3.35
N ASP A 142 -23.61 9.61 -4.45
CA ASP A 142 -24.10 9.92 -5.79
C ASP A 142 -25.62 9.67 -5.89
N ALA A 143 -26.13 8.58 -5.34
CA ALA A 143 -27.55 8.26 -5.27
C ALA A 143 -28.36 9.27 -4.42
N LEU A 144 -27.72 9.91 -3.43
CA LEU A 144 -28.31 10.98 -2.61
C LEU A 144 -28.23 12.36 -3.26
N GLY A 145 -27.64 12.47 -4.47
CA GLY A 145 -27.52 13.72 -5.22
C GLY A 145 -26.40 14.64 -4.75
N TYR A 146 -25.44 14.14 -3.96
CA TYR A 146 -24.23 14.89 -3.65
C TYR A 146 -23.33 14.96 -4.88
N SER A 147 -23.00 16.16 -5.31
CA SER A 147 -22.02 16.40 -6.37
C SER A 147 -20.61 15.96 -5.90
N LYS A 148 -19.86 15.40 -6.83
CA LYS A 148 -18.43 15.06 -6.65
C LYS A 148 -17.62 16.32 -6.36
#